data_2ec604565e956623761a206ea378bbed
#
_entry.id   2ec604565e956623761a206ea378bbed
#
_cell.length_a   1.000
_cell.length_b   1.000
_cell.length_c   1.000
_cell.angle_alpha   90.00
_cell.angle_beta   90.00
_cell.angle_gamma   90.00
#
_symmetry.space_group_name_H-M   'P 1'
#
loop_
_entity.id
_entity.type
_entity.pdbx_description
1 polymer ?
#
loop_
_entity_poly.entity_id
_entity_poly.type
_entity_poly.pdbx_seq_one_letter_code
_entity_poly.pdbx_strand_id
1 'polypeptide(L)'
;MYLTNFQRSLKLLGQLCSSPRDLIPYFRYSITNNSPLELELPWWSQSAIREIQKHLNHSHNVFEWGSGGSSVFLAKRCKELTTIEHHPDWFEQVERILKDKETSNSRLLLREINLEDEQAFLSSPYAQSLQSAYDIIVIDGEDHFGPESSWSARESCFYLAQEWISKDGGLIIVDDSWRYPALREKTKSKKMVIHESIGPCRKGVTSTDFHYY
;
A
#
# COMPACT_ATOMS: atom_id res chain seq x y z
N MET A 1 -18.00 2.93 -9.93
CA MET A 1 -18.66 1.98 -10.88
C MET A 1 -17.69 0.87 -11.24
N TYR A 2 -17.99 -0.38 -10.91
CA TYR A 2 -17.10 -1.51 -11.22
C TYR A 2 -17.11 -1.83 -12.72
N LEU A 3 -15.91 -1.97 -13.29
CA LEU A 3 -15.75 -2.33 -14.70
C LEU A 3 -16.20 -3.77 -14.95
N THR A 4 -16.86 -4.03 -16.09
CA THR A 4 -17.13 -5.38 -16.57
C THR A 4 -15.82 -6.12 -16.94
N ASN A 5 -15.85 -7.44 -17.03
CA ASN A 5 -14.67 -8.23 -17.42
C ASN A 5 -14.13 -7.81 -18.80
N PHE A 6 -15.00 -7.47 -19.73
CA PHE A 6 -14.62 -6.97 -21.05
C PHE A 6 -13.89 -5.62 -20.97
N GLN A 7 -14.43 -4.67 -20.19
CA GLN A 7 -13.80 -3.37 -19.98
C GLN A 7 -12.42 -3.50 -19.29
N ARG A 8 -12.30 -4.42 -18.32
CA ARG A 8 -11.02 -4.74 -17.68
C ARG A 8 -10.00 -5.28 -18.66
N SER A 9 -10.42 -6.18 -19.57
CA SER A 9 -9.54 -6.73 -20.61
C SER A 9 -9.09 -5.67 -21.61
N LEU A 10 -9.99 -4.78 -22.04
CA LEU A 10 -9.65 -3.65 -22.92
C LEU A 10 -8.67 -2.68 -22.23
N LYS A 11 -8.92 -2.36 -20.97
CA LYS A 11 -8.01 -1.49 -20.17
C LYS A 11 -6.62 -2.12 -20.04
N LEU A 12 -6.55 -3.43 -19.79
CA LEU A 12 -5.30 -4.17 -19.72
C LEU A 12 -4.54 -4.14 -21.04
N LEU A 13 -5.22 -4.44 -22.18
CA LEU A 13 -4.60 -4.38 -23.51
C LEU A 13 -4.09 -2.98 -23.80
N GLY A 14 -4.90 -1.95 -23.56
CA GLY A 14 -4.50 -0.56 -23.73
C GLY A 14 -3.25 -0.20 -22.91
N GLN A 15 -3.19 -0.66 -21.65
CA GLN A 15 -2.04 -0.45 -20.78
C GLN A 15 -0.77 -1.13 -21.31
N LEU A 16 -0.87 -2.38 -21.72
CA LEU A 16 0.29 -3.14 -22.26
C LEU A 16 0.80 -2.56 -23.57
N CYS A 17 -0.09 -2.05 -24.43
CA CYS A 17 0.28 -1.38 -25.68
C CYS A 17 0.94 -0.02 -25.41
N SER A 18 0.41 0.76 -24.48
CA SER A 18 0.96 2.10 -24.15
C SER A 18 2.25 2.05 -23.33
N SER A 19 2.48 0.95 -22.60
CA SER A 19 3.66 0.74 -21.74
C SER A 19 4.31 -0.62 -22.04
N PRO A 20 5.04 -0.79 -23.15
CA PRO A 20 5.66 -2.08 -23.50
C PRO A 20 6.62 -2.63 -22.43
N ARG A 21 7.21 -1.74 -21.61
CA ARG A 21 8.04 -2.11 -20.46
C ARG A 21 7.28 -2.91 -19.39
N ASP A 22 5.94 -2.88 -19.38
CA ASP A 22 5.10 -3.64 -18.45
C ASP A 22 4.83 -5.08 -18.93
N LEU A 23 5.16 -5.41 -20.18
CA LEU A 23 4.99 -6.78 -20.74
C LEU A 23 5.82 -7.81 -19.96
N ILE A 24 7.11 -7.53 -19.71
CA ILE A 24 7.99 -8.46 -18.99
C ILE A 24 7.48 -8.70 -17.55
N PRO A 25 7.21 -7.66 -16.73
CA PRO A 25 6.60 -7.84 -15.41
C PRO A 25 5.26 -8.56 -15.46
N TYR A 26 4.41 -8.29 -16.46
CA TYR A 26 3.12 -8.96 -16.61
C TYR A 26 3.29 -10.48 -16.76
N PHE A 27 4.12 -10.93 -17.72
CA PHE A 27 4.37 -12.34 -17.93
C PHE A 27 5.12 -13.00 -16.78
N ARG A 28 5.99 -12.26 -16.09
CA ARG A 28 6.79 -12.80 -14.99
C ARG A 28 6.03 -12.91 -13.67
N TYR A 29 5.14 -11.97 -13.36
CA TYR A 29 4.54 -11.84 -12.04
C TYR A 29 3.01 -11.88 -12.03
N SER A 30 2.32 -11.50 -13.12
CA SER A 30 0.87 -11.31 -13.09
C SER A 30 0.09 -12.53 -13.56
N ILE A 31 0.69 -13.38 -14.40
CA ILE A 31 0.06 -14.61 -14.90
C ILE A 31 0.52 -15.86 -14.16
N THR A 32 1.51 -15.75 -13.28
CA THR A 32 1.96 -16.84 -12.40
C THR A 32 1.02 -16.99 -11.21
N ASN A 33 1.05 -18.16 -10.57
CA ASN A 33 0.26 -18.41 -9.36
C ASN A 33 0.98 -18.01 -8.05
N ASN A 34 2.06 -17.23 -8.14
CA ASN A 34 2.79 -16.74 -6.98
C ASN A 34 1.97 -15.69 -6.24
N SER A 35 2.15 -15.59 -4.94
CA SER A 35 1.63 -14.51 -4.11
C SER A 35 2.60 -13.31 -4.08
N PRO A 36 2.12 -12.08 -3.79
CA PRO A 36 3.01 -10.93 -3.58
C PRO A 36 4.04 -11.18 -2.46
N LEU A 37 3.65 -11.92 -1.44
CA LEU A 37 4.51 -12.26 -0.31
C LEU A 37 5.68 -13.19 -0.74
N GLU A 38 5.42 -14.21 -1.57
CA GLU A 38 6.45 -15.09 -2.14
C GLU A 38 7.41 -14.33 -3.08
N LEU A 39 6.88 -13.34 -3.80
CA LEU A 39 7.68 -12.47 -4.68
C LEU A 39 8.43 -11.38 -3.92
N GLU A 40 8.13 -11.17 -2.64
CA GLU A 40 8.66 -10.06 -1.83
C GLU A 40 8.43 -8.69 -2.50
N LEU A 41 7.26 -8.51 -3.11
CA LEU A 41 6.88 -7.31 -3.84
C LEU A 41 5.58 -6.72 -3.27
N PRO A 42 5.45 -5.38 -3.25
CA PRO A 42 4.17 -4.75 -2.99
C PRO A 42 3.11 -5.20 -4.00
N TRP A 43 1.88 -5.33 -3.56
CA TRP A 43 0.75 -5.64 -4.47
C TRP A 43 0.22 -4.40 -5.21
N TRP A 44 1.07 -3.41 -5.35
CA TRP A 44 0.79 -2.11 -5.97
C TRP A 44 0.91 -2.14 -7.49
N SER A 45 0.61 -0.99 -8.12
CA SER A 45 0.90 -0.82 -9.54
C SER A 45 2.42 -0.90 -9.82
N GLN A 46 2.83 -1.47 -10.94
CA GLN A 46 4.24 -1.57 -11.34
C GLN A 46 4.90 -0.20 -11.50
N SER A 47 4.12 0.81 -11.91
CA SER A 47 4.62 2.19 -11.99
C SER A 47 4.95 2.76 -10.61
N ALA A 48 4.13 2.48 -9.60
CA ALA A 48 4.39 2.86 -8.20
C ALA A 48 5.61 2.13 -7.64
N ILE A 49 5.73 0.81 -7.87
CA ILE A 49 6.90 0.03 -7.44
C ILE A 49 8.18 0.61 -8.03
N ARG A 50 8.20 0.93 -9.33
CA ARG A 50 9.37 1.56 -9.96
C ARG A 50 9.69 2.94 -9.39
N GLU A 51 8.69 3.71 -9.02
CA GLU A 51 8.90 5.05 -8.46
C GLU A 51 9.44 4.98 -7.03
N ILE A 52 8.83 4.16 -6.17
CA ILE A 52 9.32 4.01 -4.79
C ILE A 52 10.75 3.44 -4.73
N GLN A 53 11.15 2.60 -5.68
CA GLN A 53 12.52 2.09 -5.76
C GLN A 53 13.57 3.19 -5.97
N LYS A 54 13.20 4.31 -6.60
CA LYS A 54 14.10 5.47 -6.78
C LYS A 54 14.12 6.40 -5.57
N HIS A 55 13.01 6.45 -4.85
CA HIS A 55 12.81 7.38 -3.74
C HIS A 55 13.27 6.79 -2.40
N LEU A 56 12.93 5.52 -2.13
CA LEU A 56 13.23 4.84 -0.88
C LEU A 56 14.73 4.57 -0.72
N ASN A 57 15.26 4.88 0.47
CA ASN A 57 16.66 4.64 0.81
C ASN A 57 16.84 4.37 2.32
N HIS A 58 18.03 3.96 2.72
CA HIS A 58 18.37 3.58 4.09
C HIS A 58 18.43 4.73 5.12
N SER A 59 17.97 5.93 4.80
CA SER A 59 17.75 7.00 5.77
C SER A 59 16.29 7.14 6.21
N HIS A 60 15.35 6.56 5.46
CA HIS A 60 13.93 6.73 5.69
C HIS A 60 13.38 5.82 6.79
N ASN A 61 12.62 6.40 7.72
CA ASN A 61 11.74 5.71 8.64
C ASN A 61 10.38 5.52 7.98
N VAL A 62 9.92 4.28 7.89
CA VAL A 62 8.72 3.90 7.17
C VAL A 62 7.68 3.35 8.13
N PHE A 63 6.43 3.75 7.94
CA PHE A 63 5.28 3.15 8.61
C PHE A 63 4.36 2.53 7.55
N GLU A 64 3.75 1.40 7.88
CA GLU A 64 2.85 0.68 6.97
C GLU A 64 1.64 0.15 7.73
N TRP A 65 0.43 0.46 7.28
CA TRP A 65 -0.78 -0.27 7.63
C TRP A 65 -1.03 -1.36 6.60
N GLY A 66 -1.16 -2.59 7.08
CA GLY A 66 -1.24 -3.80 6.26
C GLY A 66 0.14 -4.37 5.94
N SER A 67 0.32 -5.65 6.26
CA SER A 67 1.59 -6.33 6.04
C SER A 67 1.56 -7.26 4.83
N GLY A 68 2.75 -7.58 4.29
CA GLY A 68 2.85 -8.51 3.18
C GLY A 68 4.19 -8.48 2.45
N GLY A 69 4.13 -8.69 1.15
CA GLY A 69 5.32 -8.58 0.28
C GLY A 69 5.92 -7.17 0.28
N SER A 70 5.08 -6.15 0.49
CA SER A 70 5.50 -4.76 0.68
C SER A 70 6.40 -4.60 1.90
N SER A 71 6.06 -5.23 3.03
CA SER A 71 6.87 -5.15 4.26
C SER A 71 8.29 -5.68 4.04
N VAL A 72 8.43 -6.82 3.35
CA VAL A 72 9.74 -7.39 3.01
C VAL A 72 10.50 -6.47 2.04
N PHE A 73 9.80 -5.95 1.04
CA PHE A 73 10.37 -5.02 0.07
C PHE A 73 10.88 -3.72 0.71
N LEU A 74 10.10 -3.13 1.61
CA LEU A 74 10.42 -1.89 2.31
C LEU A 74 11.57 -2.11 3.31
N ALA A 75 11.51 -3.15 4.14
CA ALA A 75 12.53 -3.46 5.13
C ALA A 75 13.94 -3.60 4.53
N LYS A 76 14.05 -4.17 3.34
CA LYS A 76 15.34 -4.30 2.62
C LYS A 76 15.92 -2.97 2.14
N ARG A 77 15.20 -1.86 2.21
CA ARG A 77 15.57 -0.59 1.56
C ARG A 77 15.46 0.63 2.45
N CYS A 78 14.79 0.54 3.60
CA CYS A 78 14.63 1.65 4.54
C CYS A 78 15.60 1.54 5.72
N LYS A 79 15.62 2.59 6.56
CA LYS A 79 16.35 2.59 7.83
C LYS A 79 15.62 1.75 8.87
N GLU A 80 14.34 2.06 9.08
CA GLU A 80 13.46 1.36 10.00
C GLU A 80 12.07 1.23 9.40
N LEU A 81 11.43 0.06 9.60
CA LEU A 81 10.05 -0.20 9.22
C LEU A 81 9.22 -0.54 10.45
N THR A 82 8.10 0.15 10.60
CA THR A 82 7.03 -0.28 11.52
C THR A 82 5.82 -0.67 10.68
N THR A 83 5.40 -1.92 10.77
CA THR A 83 4.23 -2.46 10.03
C THR A 83 3.17 -2.94 11.00
N ILE A 84 1.92 -2.62 10.72
CA ILE A 84 0.74 -3.00 11.52
C ILE A 84 -0.09 -4.01 10.75
N GLU A 85 -0.39 -5.12 11.42
CA GLU A 85 -1.25 -6.18 10.90
C GLU A 85 -2.39 -6.44 11.88
N HIS A 86 -3.58 -6.77 11.37
CA HIS A 86 -4.74 -7.07 12.20
C HIS A 86 -5.16 -8.54 12.14
N HIS A 87 -4.76 -9.27 11.09
CA HIS A 87 -5.13 -10.67 10.89
C HIS A 87 -4.07 -11.60 11.48
N PRO A 88 -4.35 -12.40 12.55
CA PRO A 88 -3.33 -13.18 13.25
C PRO A 88 -2.60 -14.19 12.34
N ASP A 89 -3.33 -14.96 11.54
CA ASP A 89 -2.72 -15.98 10.68
C ASP A 89 -1.83 -15.39 9.59
N TRP A 90 -2.18 -14.19 9.10
CA TRP A 90 -1.36 -13.47 8.13
C TRP A 90 -0.13 -12.85 8.79
N PHE A 91 -0.30 -12.31 10.00
CA PHE A 91 0.81 -11.82 10.83
C PHE A 91 1.89 -12.89 11.01
N GLU A 92 1.51 -14.13 11.39
CA GLU A 92 2.46 -15.24 11.59
C GLU A 92 3.22 -15.58 10.30
N GLN A 93 2.55 -15.55 9.14
CA GLN A 93 3.19 -15.83 7.86
C GLN A 93 4.22 -14.75 7.51
N VAL A 94 3.86 -13.47 7.64
CA VAL A 94 4.76 -12.35 7.33
C VAL A 94 5.91 -12.30 8.33
N GLU A 95 5.65 -12.52 9.62
CA GLU A 95 6.66 -12.54 10.67
C GLU A 95 7.74 -13.60 10.39
N ARG A 96 7.34 -14.80 10.00
CA ARG A 96 8.26 -15.87 9.62
C ARG A 96 9.18 -15.44 8.48
N ILE A 97 8.63 -14.86 7.42
CA ILE A 97 9.43 -14.44 6.28
C ILE A 97 10.37 -13.30 6.64
N LEU A 98 9.92 -12.31 7.43
CA LEU A 98 10.79 -11.22 7.88
C LEU A 98 11.96 -11.74 8.73
N LYS A 99 11.73 -12.72 9.61
CA LYS A 99 12.78 -13.40 10.38
C LYS A 99 13.75 -14.17 9.49
N ASP A 100 13.24 -14.94 8.54
CA ASP A 100 14.07 -15.72 7.59
C ASP A 100 14.96 -14.83 6.70
N LYS A 101 14.53 -13.60 6.44
CA LYS A 101 15.27 -12.62 5.63
C LYS A 101 16.22 -11.74 6.47
N GLU A 102 16.33 -11.99 7.77
CA GLU A 102 17.21 -11.25 8.68
C GLU A 102 16.96 -9.71 8.65
N THR A 103 15.70 -9.30 8.47
CA THR A 103 15.34 -7.88 8.43
C THR A 103 15.24 -7.31 9.85
N SER A 104 16.39 -7.15 10.51
CA SER A 104 16.48 -6.68 11.91
C SER A 104 15.98 -5.24 12.13
N ASN A 105 15.79 -4.48 11.04
CA ASN A 105 15.25 -3.13 11.03
C ASN A 105 13.73 -3.07 10.89
N SER A 106 13.04 -4.21 10.92
CA SER A 106 11.58 -4.26 10.79
C SER A 106 10.90 -4.64 12.12
N ARG A 107 9.82 -3.93 12.44
CA ARG A 107 8.96 -4.16 13.58
C ARG A 107 7.54 -4.41 13.11
N LEU A 108 7.13 -5.68 13.07
CA LEU A 108 5.77 -6.10 12.77
C LEU A 108 4.95 -6.19 14.06
N LEU A 109 3.78 -5.56 14.10
CA LEU A 109 2.92 -5.48 15.28
C LEU A 109 1.51 -5.97 14.94
N LEU A 110 1.04 -6.99 15.67
CA LEU A 110 -0.37 -7.37 15.63
C LEU A 110 -1.20 -6.36 16.42
N ARG A 111 -2.23 -5.79 15.81
CA ARG A 111 -3.12 -4.81 16.44
C ARG A 111 -4.57 -5.12 16.14
N GLU A 112 -5.39 -5.10 17.17
CA GLU A 112 -6.84 -5.24 17.02
C GLU A 112 -7.42 -4.07 16.25
N ILE A 113 -8.34 -4.39 15.34
CA ILE A 113 -9.11 -3.44 14.55
C ILE A 113 -10.58 -3.52 14.97
N ASN A 114 -11.25 -2.38 15.06
CA ASN A 114 -12.69 -2.32 15.26
C ASN A 114 -13.33 -1.64 14.04
N LEU A 115 -14.22 -2.33 13.35
CA LEU A 115 -14.90 -1.88 12.12
C LEU A 115 -16.40 -1.64 12.33
N GLU A 116 -16.83 -1.50 13.58
CA GLU A 116 -18.24 -1.30 13.93
C GLU A 116 -18.76 0.04 13.38
N ASP A 117 -17.98 1.09 13.57
CA ASP A 117 -18.17 2.40 12.95
C ASP A 117 -16.84 3.16 12.85
N GLU A 118 -16.83 4.33 12.21
CA GLU A 118 -15.62 5.13 12.03
C GLU A 118 -14.99 5.58 13.35
N GLN A 119 -15.79 5.94 14.36
CA GLN A 119 -15.29 6.37 15.66
C GLN A 119 -14.65 5.21 16.44
N ALA A 120 -15.26 4.03 16.38
CA ALA A 120 -14.70 2.80 16.94
C ALA A 120 -13.40 2.42 16.24
N PHE A 121 -13.35 2.54 14.91
CA PHE A 121 -12.11 2.34 14.14
C PHE A 121 -11.01 3.31 14.57
N LEU A 122 -11.30 4.62 14.59
CA LEU A 122 -10.32 5.65 14.97
C LEU A 122 -9.79 5.47 16.41
N SER A 123 -10.57 4.85 17.29
CA SER A 123 -10.18 4.55 18.68
C SER A 123 -9.45 3.21 18.82
N SER A 124 -9.38 2.40 17.77
CA SER A 124 -8.76 1.07 17.81
C SER A 124 -7.24 1.13 17.92
N PRO A 125 -6.59 0.11 18.53
CA PRO A 125 -5.13 0.00 18.56
C PRO A 125 -4.48 0.01 17.17
N TYR A 126 -5.21 -0.47 16.15
CA TYR A 126 -4.77 -0.45 14.75
C TYR A 126 -4.61 0.98 14.23
N ALA A 127 -5.65 1.80 14.34
CA ALA A 127 -5.63 3.19 13.87
C ALA A 127 -4.67 4.06 14.69
N GLN A 128 -4.57 3.84 16.01
CA GLN A 128 -3.75 4.60 16.95
C GLN A 128 -2.27 4.18 16.98
N SER A 129 -1.80 3.44 15.98
CA SER A 129 -0.43 2.89 15.96
C SER A 129 0.66 3.88 15.54
N LEU A 130 0.32 5.04 14.96
CA LEU A 130 1.28 6.10 14.67
C LEU A 130 1.76 6.76 15.99
N GLN A 131 3.08 6.79 16.20
CA GLN A 131 3.68 7.27 17.46
C GLN A 131 4.76 8.35 17.27
N SER A 132 5.20 8.56 16.03
CA SER A 132 6.23 9.54 15.66
C SER A 132 6.03 10.00 14.23
N ALA A 133 6.75 11.02 13.79
CA ALA A 133 6.79 11.41 12.40
C ALA A 133 7.56 10.35 11.57
N TYR A 134 7.08 10.11 10.35
CA TYR A 134 7.68 9.18 9.40
C TYR A 134 8.00 9.88 8.09
N ASP A 135 9.02 9.38 7.39
CA ASP A 135 9.39 9.88 6.07
C ASP A 135 8.48 9.30 4.98
N ILE A 136 8.02 8.06 5.18
CA ILE A 136 7.08 7.40 4.28
C ILE A 136 6.00 6.70 5.12
N ILE A 137 4.73 6.89 4.74
CA ILE A 137 3.59 6.17 5.31
C ILE A 137 2.86 5.45 4.19
N VAL A 138 2.66 4.12 4.35
CA VAL A 138 1.96 3.26 3.40
C VAL A 138 0.60 2.87 3.97
N ILE A 139 -0.44 2.97 3.15
CA ILE A 139 -1.82 2.62 3.48
C ILE A 139 -2.25 1.53 2.51
N ASP A 140 -2.09 0.27 2.93
CA ASP A 140 -2.44 -0.93 2.16
C ASP A 140 -3.09 -2.01 3.04
N GLY A 141 -3.60 -1.62 4.21
CA GLY A 141 -4.24 -2.50 5.17
C GLY A 141 -5.69 -2.79 4.88
N GLU A 142 -6.48 -2.94 5.96
CA GLU A 142 -7.90 -3.24 5.88
C GLU A 142 -8.63 -2.31 4.93
N ASP A 143 -9.45 -2.91 4.07
CA ASP A 143 -10.25 -2.21 3.09
C ASP A 143 -11.75 -2.41 3.42
N HIS A 144 -12.18 -1.77 4.48
CA HIS A 144 -13.59 -1.70 4.83
C HIS A 144 -14.31 -0.75 3.86
N PHE A 145 -14.57 -1.24 2.65
CA PHE A 145 -15.20 -0.49 1.58
C PHE A 145 -16.29 -1.31 0.89
N GLY A 146 -17.48 -0.74 0.80
CA GLY A 146 -18.61 -1.34 0.10
C GLY A 146 -19.68 -0.29 -0.24
N PRO A 147 -20.65 -0.60 -1.09
CA PRO A 147 -21.70 0.32 -1.49
C PRO A 147 -22.59 0.77 -0.31
N GLU A 148 -22.60 0.00 0.76
CA GLU A 148 -23.37 0.27 1.99
C GLU A 148 -22.55 1.06 3.03
N SER A 149 -21.24 1.22 2.82
CA SER A 149 -20.38 1.89 3.81
C SER A 149 -20.35 3.39 3.56
N SER A 150 -20.59 4.17 4.63
CA SER A 150 -20.47 5.63 4.62
C SER A 150 -19.05 6.13 4.92
N TRP A 151 -18.11 5.24 5.27
CA TRP A 151 -16.73 5.53 5.61
C TRP A 151 -15.80 4.41 5.14
N SER A 152 -14.49 4.63 5.19
CA SER A 152 -13.47 3.65 4.81
C SER A 152 -12.30 3.70 5.78
N ALA A 153 -11.83 2.53 6.22
CA ALA A 153 -10.65 2.41 7.08
C ALA A 153 -9.41 3.03 6.44
N ARG A 154 -9.20 2.84 5.12
CA ARG A 154 -8.06 3.45 4.40
C ARG A 154 -8.15 4.97 4.29
N GLU A 155 -9.36 5.52 4.09
CA GLU A 155 -9.55 6.98 4.11
C GLU A 155 -9.24 7.56 5.50
N SER A 156 -9.73 6.93 6.57
CA SER A 156 -9.44 7.35 7.93
C SER A 156 -7.95 7.24 8.27
N CYS A 157 -7.26 6.16 7.85
CA CYS A 157 -5.80 6.05 7.94
C CYS A 157 -5.08 7.18 7.19
N PHE A 158 -5.58 7.58 6.01
CA PHE A 158 -4.98 8.67 5.25
C PHE A 158 -5.08 10.01 5.99
N TYR A 159 -6.23 10.30 6.60
CA TYR A 159 -6.37 11.54 7.38
C TYR A 159 -5.45 11.55 8.61
N LEU A 160 -5.32 10.43 9.31
CA LEU A 160 -4.36 10.28 10.40
C LEU A 160 -2.92 10.46 9.90
N ALA A 161 -2.56 9.81 8.79
CA ALA A 161 -1.21 9.86 8.21
C ALA A 161 -0.76 11.30 7.91
N GLN A 162 -1.67 12.18 7.46
CA GLN A 162 -1.34 13.57 7.15
C GLN A 162 -0.83 14.39 8.36
N GLU A 163 -1.14 13.97 9.57
CA GLU A 163 -0.65 14.63 10.79
C GLU A 163 0.73 14.11 11.24
N TRP A 164 1.11 12.90 10.79
CA TRP A 164 2.33 12.21 11.21
C TRP A 164 3.41 12.12 10.11
N ILE A 165 3.09 12.53 8.90
CA ILE A 165 4.06 12.56 7.81
C ILE A 165 5.05 13.72 7.97
N SER A 166 6.32 13.53 7.65
CA SER A 166 7.33 14.59 7.60
C SER A 166 6.89 15.70 6.65
N LYS A 167 6.89 16.94 7.11
CA LYS A 167 6.39 18.10 6.34
C LYS A 167 7.32 18.51 5.21
N ASP A 168 8.58 18.11 5.27
CA ASP A 168 9.58 18.35 4.24
C ASP A 168 10.07 17.03 3.65
N GLY A 169 9.58 16.72 2.45
CA GLY A 169 9.97 15.53 1.70
C GLY A 169 9.26 14.24 2.08
N GLY A 170 8.24 14.28 2.95
CA GLY A 170 7.46 13.10 3.32
C GLY A 170 6.58 12.60 2.17
N LEU A 171 6.28 11.30 2.18
CA LEU A 171 5.47 10.62 1.16
C LEU A 171 4.41 9.72 1.79
N ILE A 172 3.14 9.97 1.47
CA ILE A 172 2.05 9.02 1.77
C ILE A 172 1.72 8.24 0.50
N ILE A 173 1.65 6.91 0.61
CA ILE A 173 1.29 5.97 -0.46
C ILE A 173 -0.04 5.32 -0.11
N VAL A 174 -0.98 5.35 -1.05
CA VAL A 174 -2.30 4.71 -0.89
C VAL A 174 -2.49 3.70 -2.02
N ASP A 175 -2.58 2.41 -1.70
CA ASP A 175 -2.87 1.39 -2.71
C ASP A 175 -4.37 1.25 -2.98
N ASP A 176 -4.70 0.68 -4.14
CA ASP A 176 -6.07 0.58 -4.68
C ASP A 176 -6.81 1.94 -4.67
N SER A 177 -6.07 3.03 -4.87
CA SER A 177 -6.53 4.42 -4.77
C SER A 177 -7.71 4.79 -5.68
N TRP A 178 -7.96 4.00 -6.73
CA TRP A 178 -9.14 4.13 -7.57
C TRP A 178 -10.47 3.98 -6.81
N ARG A 179 -10.43 3.36 -5.62
CA ARG A 179 -11.58 3.20 -4.72
C ARG A 179 -11.88 4.46 -3.92
N TYR A 180 -10.88 5.33 -3.72
CA TYR A 180 -10.91 6.47 -2.80
C TYR A 180 -10.67 7.81 -3.51
N PRO A 181 -11.47 8.19 -4.53
CA PRO A 181 -11.25 9.43 -5.29
C PRO A 181 -11.32 10.69 -4.41
N ALA A 182 -12.07 10.67 -3.32
CA ALA A 182 -12.19 11.78 -2.39
C ALA A 182 -10.86 12.18 -1.73
N LEU A 183 -9.91 11.25 -1.56
CA LEU A 183 -8.59 11.55 -0.98
C LEU A 183 -7.80 12.54 -1.84
N ARG A 184 -8.01 12.52 -3.16
CA ARG A 184 -7.34 13.41 -4.12
C ARG A 184 -7.76 14.88 -3.96
N GLU A 185 -8.97 15.10 -3.46
CA GLU A 185 -9.49 16.45 -3.19
C GLU A 185 -9.15 16.94 -1.78
N LYS A 186 -8.99 16.00 -0.83
CA LYS A 186 -8.78 16.30 0.59
C LYS A 186 -7.31 16.19 1.03
N THR A 187 -6.40 15.92 0.10
CA THR A 187 -4.97 15.85 0.41
C THR A 187 -4.39 17.23 0.75
N LYS A 188 -3.52 17.27 1.76
CA LYS A 188 -2.71 18.44 2.13
C LYS A 188 -1.32 18.42 1.46
N SER A 189 -1.07 17.46 0.57
CA SER A 189 0.23 17.29 -0.09
C SER A 189 0.52 18.42 -1.07
N LYS A 190 1.81 18.79 -1.22
CA LYS A 190 2.28 19.77 -2.20
C LYS A 190 2.16 19.26 -3.64
N LYS A 191 2.24 17.95 -3.82
CA LYS A 191 2.15 17.28 -5.13
C LYS A 191 1.54 15.90 -4.96
N MET A 192 0.70 15.50 -5.89
CA MET A 192 0.15 14.16 -5.97
C MET A 192 0.43 13.54 -7.35
N VAL A 193 0.73 12.24 -7.38
CA VAL A 193 0.94 11.47 -8.62
C VAL A 193 0.14 10.18 -8.54
N ILE A 194 -0.69 9.95 -9.55
CA ILE A 194 -1.45 8.70 -9.71
C ILE A 194 -0.59 7.73 -10.52
N HIS A 195 -0.20 6.63 -9.92
CA HIS A 195 0.50 5.54 -10.59
C HIS A 195 -0.48 4.46 -11.01
N GLU A 196 -0.95 4.53 -12.27
CA GLU A 196 -1.84 3.52 -12.84
C GLU A 196 -1.04 2.60 -13.77
N SER A 197 -1.08 1.29 -13.51
CA SER A 197 -0.53 0.24 -14.37
C SER A 197 -0.99 -1.15 -13.92
N ILE A 198 -0.49 -2.20 -14.58
CA ILE A 198 -0.59 -3.56 -14.03
C ILE A 198 0.13 -3.67 -12.68
N GLY A 199 -0.18 -4.69 -11.90
CA GLY A 199 0.52 -5.02 -10.64
C GLY A 199 0.98 -6.47 -10.59
N PRO A 200 1.92 -6.84 -9.71
CA PRO A 200 2.29 -8.23 -9.45
C PRO A 200 1.06 -9.02 -9.00
N CYS A 201 0.97 -10.29 -9.43
CA CYS A 201 -0.12 -11.20 -9.04
C CYS A 201 -1.54 -10.69 -9.36
N ARG A 202 -1.67 -9.67 -10.21
CA ARG A 202 -2.94 -9.09 -10.66
C ARG A 202 -3.10 -9.27 -12.17
N LYS A 203 -4.30 -9.70 -12.60
CA LYS A 203 -4.64 -9.85 -14.02
C LYS A 203 -5.21 -8.57 -14.66
N GLY A 204 -5.13 -7.44 -13.96
CA GLY A 204 -5.73 -6.18 -14.37
C GLY A 204 -4.88 -4.96 -14.00
N VAL A 205 -5.38 -3.79 -14.38
CA VAL A 205 -4.79 -2.50 -14.04
C VAL A 205 -5.30 -2.06 -12.67
N THR A 206 -4.39 -1.56 -11.84
CA THR A 206 -4.69 -0.92 -10.56
C THR A 206 -4.05 0.46 -10.48
N SER A 207 -4.38 1.24 -9.46
CA SER A 207 -3.73 2.51 -9.17
C SER A 207 -3.25 2.59 -7.73
N THR A 208 -2.10 3.22 -7.56
CA THR A 208 -1.48 3.54 -6.28
C THR A 208 -1.15 5.02 -6.31
N ASP A 209 -1.67 5.82 -5.38
CA ASP A 209 -1.46 7.25 -5.34
C ASP A 209 -0.29 7.61 -4.40
N PHE A 210 0.56 8.52 -4.85
CA PHE A 210 1.67 9.09 -4.09
C PHE A 210 1.38 10.55 -3.77
N HIS A 211 1.38 10.90 -2.48
CA HIS A 211 1.12 12.25 -1.96
C HIS A 211 2.41 12.78 -1.31
N TYR A 212 3.06 13.76 -1.93
CA TYR A 212 4.34 14.35 -1.50
C TYR A 212 4.12 15.61 -0.66
N TYR A 213 4.74 15.69 0.52
CA TYR A 213 4.62 16.76 1.52
C TYR A 213 5.82 17.67 1.63
#